data_c58052bc4051b4059cccf20f14502613
#
_entry.id   c58052bc4051b4059cccf20f14502613
#
_cell.length_a   1.000
_cell.length_b   1.000
_cell.length_c   1.000
_cell.angle_alpha   90.00
_cell.angle_beta   90.00
_cell.angle_gamma   90.00
#
_symmetry.space_group_name_H-M   'P 1'
#
loop_
_entity.id
_entity.type
_entity.pdbx_description
1 polymer ?
#
loop_
_entity_poly.entity_id
_entity_poly.type
_entity_poly.pdbx_seq_one_letter_code
_entity_poly.pdbx_strand_id
1 'polypeptide(L)'
;MTYNLKTSPSHLLHRAQQIAANESASALAAAGITLRQFSVLAALSGNDGVSQSDLVNATGIDRSTLADMVARMEKAGLIKRVASKTDKRAKVVSLMAKGKKAYEKALPAVEKADAAIFEALPKTKQATLVSGLKDMVAEADKAEAAVAPKPAAPADRK
;
A
#
# COMPACT_ATOMS: atom_id res chain seq x y z
N MET A 1 -9.68 -0.42 -35.88
CA MET A 1 -8.63 0.32 -35.10
C MET A 1 -7.75 -0.68 -34.38
N THR A 2 -6.44 -0.65 -34.58
CA THR A 2 -5.51 -1.56 -33.90
C THR A 2 -5.11 -0.96 -32.55
N TYR A 3 -5.25 -1.72 -31.47
CA TYR A 3 -4.84 -1.28 -30.12
C TYR A 3 -3.32 -1.07 -30.07
N ASN A 4 -2.90 0.12 -29.64
CA ASN A 4 -1.48 0.48 -29.59
C ASN A 4 -0.94 0.46 -28.16
N LEU A 5 -0.16 -0.55 -27.82
CA LEU A 5 0.47 -0.70 -26.50
C LEU A 5 1.40 0.46 -26.16
N LYS A 6 2.09 1.06 -27.14
CA LYS A 6 3.06 2.15 -26.89
C LYS A 6 2.42 3.43 -26.39
N THR A 7 1.10 3.59 -26.60
CA THR A 7 0.34 4.78 -26.17
C THR A 7 -0.75 4.45 -25.15
N SER A 8 -0.85 3.18 -24.72
CA SER A 8 -1.82 2.74 -23.74
C SER A 8 -1.38 3.13 -22.31
N PRO A 9 -2.13 4.00 -21.60
CA PRO A 9 -1.80 4.39 -20.24
C PRO A 9 -1.67 3.20 -19.28
N SER A 10 -2.61 2.26 -19.33
CA SER A 10 -2.59 1.06 -18.47
C SER A 10 -1.35 0.19 -18.71
N HIS A 11 -0.94 0.02 -19.98
CA HIS A 11 0.28 -0.72 -20.30
C HIS A 11 1.53 0.00 -19.83
N LEU A 12 1.60 1.32 -20.03
CA LEU A 12 2.74 2.13 -19.60
C LEU A 12 2.89 2.15 -18.08
N LEU A 13 1.79 2.28 -17.33
CA LEU A 13 1.77 2.19 -15.86
C LEU A 13 2.26 0.81 -15.39
N HIS A 14 1.77 -0.27 -16.01
CA HIS A 14 2.22 -1.63 -15.71
C HIS A 14 3.73 -1.79 -15.95
N ARG A 15 4.24 -1.28 -17.06
CA ARG A 15 5.68 -1.32 -17.38
C ARG A 15 6.52 -0.50 -16.39
N ALA A 16 6.07 0.68 -16.03
CA ALA A 16 6.76 1.51 -15.03
C ALA A 16 6.82 0.81 -13.66
N GLN A 17 5.71 0.20 -13.24
CA GLN A 17 5.65 -0.58 -12.01
C GLN A 17 6.58 -1.81 -12.04
N GLN A 18 6.72 -2.50 -13.18
CA GLN A 18 7.68 -3.60 -13.32
C GLN A 18 9.14 -3.13 -13.15
N ILE A 19 9.49 -1.96 -13.71
CA ILE A 19 10.83 -1.39 -13.57
C ILE A 19 11.12 -1.11 -12.09
N ALA A 20 10.21 -0.42 -11.39
CA ALA A 20 10.35 -0.14 -9.96
C ALA A 20 10.48 -1.42 -9.11
N ALA A 21 9.65 -2.42 -9.39
CA ALA A 21 9.67 -3.68 -8.68
C ALA A 21 11.01 -4.43 -8.85
N ASN A 22 11.56 -4.41 -10.06
CA ASN A 22 12.85 -5.06 -10.35
C ASN A 22 14.02 -4.39 -9.61
N GLU A 23 14.04 -3.06 -9.55
CA GLU A 23 15.09 -2.30 -8.86
C GLU A 23 15.14 -2.60 -7.35
N SER A 24 14.00 -2.80 -6.72
CA SER A 24 13.90 -3.08 -5.27
C SER A 24 13.91 -4.57 -4.91
N ALA A 25 13.78 -5.47 -5.90
CA ALA A 25 13.51 -6.91 -5.67
C ALA A 25 14.55 -7.59 -4.78
N SER A 26 15.85 -7.36 -5.01
CA SER A 26 16.92 -8.00 -4.25
C SER A 26 16.94 -7.57 -2.78
N ALA A 27 16.70 -6.28 -2.52
CA ALA A 27 16.69 -5.75 -1.16
C ALA A 27 15.44 -6.18 -0.39
N LEU A 28 14.27 -6.22 -1.04
CA LEU A 28 13.05 -6.76 -0.46
C LEU A 28 13.21 -8.24 -0.11
N ALA A 29 13.81 -9.05 -0.99
CA ALA A 29 14.13 -10.45 -0.73
C ALA A 29 15.10 -10.60 0.44
N ALA A 30 16.15 -9.77 0.53
CA ALA A 30 17.09 -9.76 1.65
C ALA A 30 16.45 -9.31 2.97
N ALA A 31 15.39 -8.51 2.93
CA ALA A 31 14.58 -8.15 4.09
C ALA A 31 13.52 -9.22 4.45
N GLY A 32 13.32 -10.22 3.59
CA GLY A 32 12.33 -11.29 3.76
C GLY A 32 10.89 -10.83 3.59
N ILE A 33 10.66 -9.80 2.78
CA ILE A 33 9.33 -9.23 2.50
C ILE A 33 9.12 -8.98 1.01
N THR A 34 7.85 -8.87 0.61
CA THR A 34 7.45 -8.44 -0.74
C THR A 34 7.19 -6.93 -0.76
N LEU A 35 7.10 -6.33 -1.95
CA LEU A 35 6.76 -4.90 -2.11
C LEU A 35 5.38 -4.58 -1.49
N ARG A 36 4.38 -5.44 -1.66
CA ARG A 36 3.06 -5.25 -1.02
C ARG A 36 3.13 -5.31 0.51
N GLN A 37 3.96 -6.21 1.07
CA GLN A 37 4.19 -6.24 2.51
C GLN A 37 4.96 -5.00 2.99
N PHE A 38 5.92 -4.51 2.20
CA PHE A 38 6.60 -3.25 2.46
C PHE A 38 5.60 -2.09 2.54
N SER A 39 4.64 -1.97 1.60
CA SER A 39 3.62 -0.93 1.63
C SER A 39 2.76 -0.98 2.90
N VAL A 40 2.39 -2.18 3.36
CA VAL A 40 1.67 -2.35 4.64
C VAL A 40 2.54 -1.91 5.83
N LEU A 41 3.82 -2.30 5.86
CA LEU A 41 4.74 -1.90 6.93
C LEU A 41 4.98 -0.38 6.92
N ALA A 42 5.07 0.23 5.74
CA ALA A 42 5.18 1.68 5.56
C ALA A 42 3.96 2.43 6.12
N ALA A 43 2.74 1.96 5.80
CA ALA A 43 1.50 2.53 6.32
C ALA A 43 1.39 2.41 7.85
N LEU A 44 2.02 1.41 8.45
CA LEU A 44 2.09 1.22 9.90
C LEU A 44 3.22 2.01 10.56
N SER A 45 4.23 2.44 9.79
CA SER A 45 5.39 3.14 10.32
C SER A 45 4.99 4.52 10.86
N GLY A 46 5.37 4.78 12.10
CA GLY A 46 4.99 6.04 12.78
C GLY A 46 3.57 6.09 13.34
N ASN A 47 2.78 5.03 13.20
CA ASN A 47 1.40 4.96 13.71
C ASN A 47 1.27 3.90 14.82
N ASP A 48 0.61 4.28 15.91
CA ASP A 48 0.35 3.44 17.10
C ASP A 48 -0.85 2.49 16.92
N GLY A 49 -1.03 1.96 15.74
CA GLY A 49 -2.12 1.07 15.36
C GLY A 49 -3.03 1.68 14.30
N VAL A 50 -3.23 0.92 13.23
CA VAL A 50 -4.03 1.31 12.06
C VAL A 50 -5.13 0.28 11.86
N SER A 51 -6.36 0.70 11.57
CA SER A 51 -7.44 -0.24 11.27
C SER A 51 -7.19 -0.95 9.92
N GLN A 52 -7.79 -2.13 9.73
CA GLN A 52 -7.69 -2.80 8.43
C GLN A 52 -8.34 -1.98 7.30
N SER A 53 -9.38 -1.20 7.60
CA SER A 53 -10.00 -0.32 6.61
C SER A 53 -9.05 0.81 6.19
N ASP A 54 -8.34 1.43 7.15
CA ASP A 54 -7.35 2.46 6.85
C ASP A 54 -6.16 1.89 6.08
N LEU A 55 -5.77 0.62 6.33
CA LEU A 55 -4.74 -0.05 5.55
C LEU A 55 -5.20 -0.33 4.11
N VAL A 56 -6.46 -0.71 3.88
CA VAL A 56 -7.05 -0.82 2.54
C VAL A 56 -6.91 0.51 1.82
N ASN A 57 -7.38 1.60 2.44
CA ASN A 57 -7.35 2.94 1.86
C ASN A 57 -5.91 3.42 1.59
N ALA A 58 -4.98 3.18 2.52
CA ALA A 58 -3.59 3.63 2.37
C ALA A 58 -2.80 2.83 1.33
N THR A 59 -3.12 1.56 1.11
CA THR A 59 -2.33 0.67 0.25
C THR A 59 -3.00 0.35 -1.09
N GLY A 60 -4.30 0.61 -1.23
CA GLY A 60 -5.09 0.20 -2.40
C GLY A 60 -5.22 -1.32 -2.57
N ILE A 61 -4.83 -2.11 -1.54
CA ILE A 61 -4.97 -3.57 -1.57
C ILE A 61 -6.41 -3.91 -1.19
N ASP A 62 -7.07 -4.73 -2.01
CA ASP A 62 -8.43 -5.15 -1.72
C ASP A 62 -8.57 -5.83 -0.35
N ARG A 63 -9.75 -5.72 0.26
CA ARG A 63 -10.01 -6.14 1.64
C ARG A 63 -9.68 -7.61 1.89
N SER A 64 -9.99 -8.51 0.97
CA SER A 64 -9.76 -9.95 1.12
C SER A 64 -8.28 -10.29 1.05
N THR A 65 -7.58 -9.76 0.05
CA THR A 65 -6.12 -9.91 -0.11
C THR A 65 -5.37 -9.33 1.08
N LEU A 66 -5.79 -8.15 1.58
CA LEU A 66 -5.19 -7.52 2.75
C LEU A 66 -5.39 -8.37 4.01
N ALA A 67 -6.60 -8.90 4.24
CA ALA A 67 -6.90 -9.74 5.39
C ALA A 67 -6.00 -10.99 5.44
N ASP A 68 -5.83 -11.67 4.31
CA ASP A 68 -4.94 -12.83 4.18
C ASP A 68 -3.46 -12.45 4.37
N MET A 69 -3.06 -11.30 3.84
CA MET A 69 -1.70 -10.79 3.99
C MET A 69 -1.41 -10.45 5.45
N VAL A 70 -2.30 -9.73 6.13
CA VAL A 70 -2.19 -9.39 7.57
C VAL A 70 -2.09 -10.65 8.41
N ALA A 71 -2.89 -11.68 8.14
CA ALA A 71 -2.81 -12.95 8.87
C ALA A 71 -1.44 -13.64 8.70
N ARG A 72 -0.90 -13.66 7.47
CA ARG A 72 0.43 -14.22 7.19
C ARG A 72 1.56 -13.39 7.83
N MET A 73 1.46 -12.07 7.77
CA MET A 73 2.45 -11.17 8.38
C MET A 73 2.45 -11.26 9.91
N GLU A 74 1.28 -11.44 10.52
CA GLU A 74 1.14 -11.68 11.96
C GLU A 74 1.78 -13.02 12.36
N LYS A 75 1.49 -14.10 11.62
CA LYS A 75 2.13 -15.41 11.82
C LYS A 75 3.66 -15.34 11.65
N ALA A 76 4.16 -14.51 10.75
CA ALA A 76 5.58 -14.27 10.54
C ALA A 76 6.23 -13.38 11.64
N GLY A 77 5.43 -12.80 12.55
CA GLY A 77 5.90 -11.92 13.62
C GLY A 77 6.32 -10.52 13.16
N LEU A 78 5.85 -10.09 12.00
CA LEU A 78 6.13 -8.75 11.46
C LEU A 78 5.21 -7.69 12.07
N ILE A 79 3.97 -8.06 12.33
CA ILE A 79 2.90 -7.22 12.86
C ILE A 79 2.12 -7.99 13.93
N LYS A 80 1.28 -7.28 14.68
CA LYS A 80 0.31 -7.85 15.62
C LYS A 80 -1.03 -7.16 15.50
N ARG A 81 -2.12 -7.87 15.79
CA ARG A 81 -3.46 -7.30 15.98
C ARG A 81 -3.72 -7.10 17.46
N VAL A 82 -4.12 -5.90 17.83
CA VAL A 82 -4.44 -5.54 19.22
C VAL A 82 -5.80 -4.86 19.29
N ALA A 83 -6.43 -4.84 20.46
CA ALA A 83 -7.62 -4.04 20.65
C ALA A 83 -7.29 -2.56 20.48
N SER A 84 -8.18 -1.80 19.82
CA SER A 84 -8.03 -0.35 19.71
C SER A 84 -8.05 0.31 21.11
N LYS A 85 -7.24 1.35 21.28
CA LYS A 85 -7.23 2.15 22.51
C LYS A 85 -8.52 2.96 22.69
N THR A 86 -9.16 3.33 21.57
CA THR A 86 -10.38 4.16 21.55
C THR A 86 -11.67 3.36 21.49
N ASP A 87 -11.65 2.18 20.88
CA ASP A 87 -12.78 1.26 20.80
C ASP A 87 -12.30 -0.18 21.03
N LYS A 88 -12.55 -0.72 22.22
CA LYS A 88 -12.16 -2.09 22.61
C LYS A 88 -12.76 -3.19 21.71
N ARG A 89 -13.82 -2.89 20.95
CA ARG A 89 -14.43 -3.83 20.02
C ARG A 89 -13.72 -3.87 18.67
N ALA A 90 -12.98 -2.81 18.33
CA ALA A 90 -12.19 -2.70 17.10
C ALA A 90 -10.79 -3.28 17.31
N LYS A 91 -10.29 -3.95 16.28
CA LYS A 91 -8.89 -4.41 16.22
C LYS A 91 -8.09 -3.49 15.30
N VAL A 92 -6.90 -3.12 15.75
CA VAL A 92 -5.92 -2.37 14.97
C VAL A 92 -4.66 -3.20 14.77
N VAL A 93 -3.95 -2.91 13.71
CA VAL A 93 -2.68 -3.55 13.33
C VAL A 93 -1.53 -2.64 13.75
N SER A 94 -0.51 -3.20 14.36
CA SER A 94 0.68 -2.46 14.80
C SER A 94 1.95 -3.21 14.40
N LEU A 95 3.04 -2.48 14.17
CA LEU A 95 4.35 -3.05 13.90
C LEU A 95 4.89 -3.82 15.11
N MET A 96 5.56 -4.94 14.81
CA MET A 96 6.46 -5.59 15.76
C MET A 96 7.93 -5.21 15.44
N ALA A 97 8.83 -5.43 16.39
CA ALA A 97 10.26 -5.13 16.22
C ALA A 97 10.87 -5.78 14.97
N LYS A 98 10.45 -7.01 14.63
CA LYS A 98 10.88 -7.71 13.42
C LYS A 98 10.38 -7.01 12.16
N GLY A 99 9.11 -6.55 12.14
CA GLY A 99 8.54 -5.81 11.02
C GLY A 99 9.21 -4.45 10.82
N LYS A 100 9.49 -3.74 11.91
CA LYS A 100 10.23 -2.48 11.87
C LYS A 100 11.63 -2.68 11.26
N LYS A 101 12.39 -3.69 11.70
CA LYS A 101 13.69 -4.01 11.13
C LYS A 101 13.62 -4.38 9.65
N ALA A 102 12.61 -5.15 9.22
CA ALA A 102 12.43 -5.51 7.82
C ALA A 102 12.12 -4.27 6.97
N TYR A 103 11.25 -3.38 7.43
CA TYR A 103 10.94 -2.10 6.80
C TYR A 103 12.19 -1.23 6.65
N GLU A 104 12.89 -0.94 7.75
CA GLU A 104 14.10 -0.11 7.78
C GLU A 104 15.20 -0.64 6.86
N LYS A 105 15.35 -1.98 6.78
CA LYS A 105 16.33 -2.63 5.90
C LYS A 105 15.99 -2.46 4.42
N ALA A 106 14.70 -2.51 4.05
CA ALA A 106 14.25 -2.41 2.67
C ALA A 106 14.09 -0.96 2.19
N LEU A 107 13.80 -0.02 3.09
CA LEU A 107 13.47 1.37 2.77
C LEU A 107 14.47 2.04 1.82
N PRO A 108 15.81 2.03 2.06
CA PRO A 108 16.74 2.74 1.19
C PRO A 108 16.73 2.22 -0.26
N ALA A 109 16.46 0.94 -0.47
CA ALA A 109 16.42 0.37 -1.80
C ALA A 109 15.09 0.67 -2.52
N VAL A 110 13.97 0.75 -1.79
CA VAL A 110 12.70 1.18 -2.36
C VAL A 110 12.78 2.66 -2.75
N GLU A 111 13.33 3.52 -1.88
CA GLU A 111 13.57 4.94 -2.20
C GLU A 111 14.49 5.12 -3.43
N LYS A 112 15.55 4.29 -3.54
CA LYS A 112 16.42 4.29 -4.71
C LYS A 112 15.69 3.86 -5.99
N ALA A 113 14.81 2.86 -5.90
CA ALA A 113 14.00 2.41 -7.03
C ALA A 113 13.03 3.51 -7.50
N ASP A 114 12.39 4.21 -6.56
CA ASP A 114 11.54 5.35 -6.86
C ASP A 114 12.33 6.49 -7.51
N ALA A 115 13.51 6.80 -6.98
CA ALA A 115 14.41 7.81 -7.57
C ALA A 115 14.83 7.44 -9.00
N ALA A 116 15.15 6.18 -9.28
CA ALA A 116 15.55 5.73 -10.62
C ALA A 116 14.45 5.93 -11.66
N ILE A 117 13.18 5.76 -11.29
CA ILE A 117 12.05 6.07 -12.17
C ILE A 117 12.01 7.56 -12.50
N PHE A 118 12.25 8.41 -11.51
CA PHE A 118 12.26 9.86 -11.70
C PHE A 118 13.44 10.34 -12.52
N GLU A 119 14.62 9.77 -12.32
CA GLU A 119 15.83 10.13 -13.08
C GLU A 119 15.67 9.88 -14.60
N ALA A 120 14.83 8.91 -14.99
CA ALA A 120 14.49 8.69 -16.39
C ALA A 120 13.65 9.81 -17.03
N LEU A 121 13.13 10.75 -16.22
CA LEU A 121 12.26 11.84 -16.66
C LEU A 121 12.97 13.20 -16.51
N PRO A 122 12.75 14.15 -17.46
CA PRO A 122 13.11 15.54 -17.24
C PRO A 122 12.49 16.09 -15.95
N LYS A 123 13.23 16.89 -15.18
CA LYS A 123 12.78 17.44 -13.88
C LYS A 123 11.39 18.10 -13.94
N THR A 124 11.11 18.79 -15.04
CA THR A 124 9.81 19.44 -15.30
C THR A 124 8.62 18.48 -15.39
N LYS A 125 8.85 17.19 -15.71
CA LYS A 125 7.81 16.17 -15.83
C LYS A 125 7.63 15.33 -14.56
N GLN A 126 8.60 15.35 -13.65
CA GLN A 126 8.57 14.52 -12.43
C GLN A 126 7.39 14.90 -11.52
N ALA A 127 7.24 16.18 -11.20
CA ALA A 127 6.13 16.68 -10.38
C ALA A 127 4.77 16.45 -11.05
N THR A 128 4.69 16.66 -12.37
CA THR A 128 3.47 16.44 -13.15
C THR A 128 3.03 14.98 -13.13
N LEU A 129 3.99 14.03 -13.25
CA LEU A 129 3.68 12.60 -13.16
C LEU A 129 3.10 12.26 -11.79
N VAL A 130 3.73 12.70 -10.69
CA VAL A 130 3.23 12.41 -9.34
C VAL A 130 1.86 13.02 -9.11
N SER A 131 1.63 14.27 -9.55
CA SER A 131 0.32 14.90 -9.45
C SER A 131 -0.74 14.11 -10.21
N GLY A 132 -0.48 13.74 -11.47
CA GLY A 132 -1.42 12.97 -12.27
C GLY A 132 -1.75 11.60 -11.68
N LEU A 133 -0.76 10.90 -11.14
CA LEU A 133 -0.98 9.63 -10.45
C LEU A 133 -1.82 9.80 -9.17
N LYS A 134 -1.56 10.85 -8.38
CA LYS A 134 -2.37 11.17 -7.19
C LYS A 134 -3.82 11.49 -7.55
N ASP A 135 -4.04 12.26 -8.60
CA ASP A 135 -5.38 12.62 -9.05
C ASP A 135 -6.15 11.37 -9.49
N MET A 136 -5.50 10.48 -10.25
CA MET A 136 -6.11 9.20 -10.68
C MET A 136 -6.50 8.32 -9.47
N VAL A 137 -5.63 8.18 -8.48
CA VAL A 137 -5.90 7.40 -7.27
C VAL A 137 -7.03 8.03 -6.48
N ALA A 138 -7.01 9.34 -6.26
CA ALA A 138 -8.04 10.05 -5.50
C ALA A 138 -9.44 9.93 -6.14
N GLU A 139 -9.53 9.97 -7.47
CA GLU A 139 -10.81 9.77 -8.17
C GLU A 139 -11.30 8.31 -8.06
N ALA A 140 -10.41 7.33 -8.12
CA ALA A 140 -10.76 5.93 -7.92
C ALA A 140 -11.29 5.68 -6.49
N ASP A 141 -10.61 6.21 -5.47
CA ASP A 141 -11.01 6.10 -4.06
C ASP A 141 -12.40 6.73 -3.81
N LYS A 142 -12.69 7.90 -4.43
CA LYS A 142 -14.01 8.53 -4.36
C LYS A 142 -15.09 7.66 -4.99
N ALA A 143 -14.81 7.07 -6.16
CA ALA A 143 -15.76 6.22 -6.86
C ALA A 143 -16.08 4.95 -6.03
N GLU A 144 -15.08 4.34 -5.41
CA GLU A 144 -15.25 3.18 -4.54
C GLU A 144 -16.05 3.52 -3.28
N ALA A 145 -15.75 4.65 -2.64
CA ALA A 145 -16.49 5.14 -1.48
C ALA A 145 -17.98 5.42 -1.78
N ALA A 146 -18.29 5.88 -2.99
CA ALA A 146 -19.67 6.14 -3.43
C ALA A 146 -20.48 4.85 -3.66
N VAL A 147 -19.82 3.74 -3.99
CA VAL A 147 -20.45 2.43 -4.25
C VAL A 147 -20.56 1.58 -2.98
N ALA A 148 -19.75 1.87 -1.95
CA ALA A 148 -19.75 1.13 -0.70
C ALA A 148 -21.13 1.21 -0.01
N PRO A 149 -21.75 0.09 0.40
CA PRO A 149 -23.03 0.11 1.09
C PRO A 149 -22.88 0.86 2.43
N LYS A 150 -23.80 1.81 2.64
CA LYS A 150 -23.88 2.59 3.88
C LYS A 150 -23.93 1.63 5.07
N PRO A 151 -23.13 1.83 6.14
CA PRO A 151 -23.18 0.94 7.30
C PRO A 151 -24.61 0.90 7.85
N ALA A 152 -25.13 -0.32 8.05
CA ALA A 152 -26.45 -0.51 8.63
C ALA A 152 -26.54 0.20 9.98
N ALA A 153 -27.58 1.00 10.16
CA ALA A 153 -27.87 1.65 11.43
C ALA A 153 -27.94 0.59 12.55
N PRO A 154 -27.43 0.88 13.76
CA PRO A 154 -27.54 -0.07 14.87
C PRO A 154 -29.01 -0.41 15.10
N ALA A 155 -29.34 -1.70 15.05
CA ALA A 155 -30.68 -2.17 15.37
C ALA A 155 -30.99 -1.80 16.83
N ASP A 156 -32.00 -0.94 17.02
CA ASP A 156 -32.58 -0.67 18.33
C ASP A 156 -33.05 -1.99 18.94
N ARG A 157 -32.31 -2.49 19.89
CA ARG A 157 -32.77 -3.59 20.76
C ARG A 157 -33.63 -2.96 21.82
N LYS A 158 -34.95 -3.10 21.61
CA LYS A 158 -35.92 -2.99 22.70
C LYS A 158 -35.77 -4.14 23.71
#